data_ef53d6f9f6697bd88aef068f55802039
#
_entry.id   ef53d6f9f6697bd88aef068f55802039
#
_cell.length_a   1.000
_cell.length_b   1.000
_cell.length_c   1.000
_cell.angle_alpha   90.00
_cell.angle_beta   90.00
_cell.angle_gamma   90.00
#
_symmetry.space_group_name_H-M   'P 1'
#
loop_
_entity.id
_entity.type
_entity.pdbx_description
1 polymer ?
#
loop_
_entity_poly.entity_id
_entity_poly.type
_entity_poly.pdbx_seq_one_letter_code
_entity_poly.pdbx_strand_id
1 'polypeptide(L)'
;SVRQDIAQEGDWISFRGNADNNAVTDVPVPVTAEKTVLTWANRIGEGMSGGGVGSPILVGDVLYTYANTSVMKVDRNTGEVLLSKEMDHASSFSITPPAYGEGMIFVGLSNGRIQAFNAETLESLWLYTDPLGGQPNCPITYQDGYIYAGFWNNETRDANFVCLSVTDEDPTATEESKISTWSYT
;
A
#
# COMPACT_ATOMS: atom_id res chain seq x y z
N SER A 1 -2.08 -17.28 -12.56
CA SER A 1 -0.83 -16.88 -13.24
C SER A 1 0.23 -16.59 -12.18
N VAL A 2 1.46 -17.02 -12.42
CA VAL A 2 2.58 -16.71 -11.52
C VAL A 2 2.81 -15.20 -11.60
N ARG A 3 2.65 -14.48 -10.48
CA ARG A 3 2.98 -13.07 -10.38
C ARG A 3 4.48 -12.89 -10.50
N GLN A 4 4.90 -11.90 -11.27
CA GLN A 4 6.29 -11.57 -11.41
C GLN A 4 6.69 -10.56 -10.33
N ASP A 5 7.79 -10.82 -9.65
CA ASP A 5 8.44 -9.81 -8.81
C ASP A 5 9.12 -8.79 -9.73
N ILE A 6 8.71 -7.52 -9.62
CA ILE A 6 9.18 -6.42 -10.46
C ILE A 6 10.05 -5.41 -9.68
N ALA A 7 10.32 -5.68 -8.40
CA ALA A 7 11.17 -4.81 -7.59
C ALA A 7 12.60 -4.74 -8.12
N GLN A 8 13.21 -3.55 -8.04
CA GLN A 8 14.56 -3.26 -8.50
C GLN A 8 15.37 -2.64 -7.36
N GLU A 9 16.69 -2.71 -7.48
CA GLU A 9 17.57 -2.01 -6.55
C GLU A 9 17.29 -0.51 -6.54
N GLY A 10 17.18 0.08 -5.35
CA GLY A 10 16.85 1.49 -5.17
C GLY A 10 15.37 1.82 -5.15
N ASP A 11 14.48 0.84 -5.27
CA ASP A 11 13.06 1.03 -5.11
C ASP A 11 12.69 1.44 -3.68
N TRP A 12 11.55 2.12 -3.54
CA TRP A 12 10.99 2.56 -2.27
C TRP A 12 9.69 1.79 -2.01
N ILE A 13 9.80 0.54 -1.54
CA ILE A 13 8.75 -0.47 -1.57
C ILE A 13 7.79 -0.45 -0.37
N SER A 14 8.04 0.39 0.63
CA SER A 14 7.23 0.48 1.84
C SER A 14 7.47 1.79 2.57
N PHE A 15 6.85 1.96 3.73
CA PHE A 15 7.16 3.08 4.64
C PHE A 15 8.67 3.11 4.95
N ARG A 16 9.28 4.29 4.77
CA ARG A 16 10.73 4.52 4.94
C ARG A 16 11.62 3.63 4.05
N GLY A 17 11.08 3.18 2.92
CA GLY A 17 11.82 2.61 1.81
C GLY A 17 11.97 1.08 1.80
N ASN A 18 12.16 0.48 2.95
CA ASN A 18 12.45 -0.95 3.06
C ASN A 18 11.92 -1.55 4.37
N ALA A 19 12.04 -2.87 4.52
CA ALA A 19 11.55 -3.60 5.70
C ALA A 19 12.27 -3.20 7.01
N ASP A 20 13.49 -2.67 6.94
CA ASP A 20 14.23 -2.18 8.10
C ASP A 20 13.75 -0.79 8.56
N ASN A 21 12.90 -0.13 7.78
CA ASN A 21 12.38 1.21 8.04
C ASN A 21 13.47 2.26 8.33
N ASN A 22 14.63 2.13 7.73
CA ASN A 22 15.78 2.96 8.02
C ASN A 22 15.89 4.23 7.14
N ALA A 23 15.12 4.30 6.04
CA ALA A 23 15.10 5.40 5.08
C ALA A 23 16.48 5.73 4.48
N VAL A 24 17.35 4.74 4.35
CA VAL A 24 18.67 4.89 3.74
C VAL A 24 18.59 4.55 2.26
N THR A 25 19.17 5.43 1.42
CA THR A 25 19.26 5.22 -0.03
C THR A 25 20.56 5.80 -0.54
N ASP A 26 21.15 5.17 -1.54
CA ASP A 26 22.33 5.66 -2.28
C ASP A 26 21.93 6.48 -3.51
N VAL A 27 20.63 6.71 -3.73
CA VAL A 27 20.14 7.52 -4.86
C VAL A 27 20.63 8.98 -4.70
N PRO A 28 21.29 9.54 -5.72
CA PRO A 28 21.74 10.92 -5.69
C PRO A 28 20.57 11.90 -5.58
N VAL A 29 20.67 12.85 -4.66
CA VAL A 29 19.67 13.91 -4.51
C VAL A 29 20.24 15.24 -4.98
N PRO A 30 19.42 16.18 -5.49
CA PRO A 30 19.88 17.52 -5.82
C PRO A 30 20.35 18.23 -4.54
N VAL A 31 21.55 18.77 -4.59
CA VAL A 31 22.19 19.42 -3.42
C VAL A 31 22.12 20.95 -3.46
N THR A 32 21.63 21.53 -4.54
CA THR A 32 21.40 22.98 -4.69
C THR A 32 20.04 23.28 -5.30
N ALA A 33 19.52 24.48 -5.04
CA ALA A 33 18.23 24.92 -5.59
C ALA A 33 18.21 24.91 -7.13
N GLU A 34 19.34 25.21 -7.77
CA GLU A 34 19.44 25.24 -9.23
C GLU A 34 19.32 23.85 -9.86
N LYS A 35 19.60 22.81 -9.10
CA LYS A 35 19.47 21.41 -9.54
C LYS A 35 18.09 20.81 -9.19
N THR A 36 17.27 21.56 -8.46
CA THR A 36 15.92 21.12 -8.07
C THR A 36 14.92 21.69 -9.06
N VAL A 37 14.25 20.81 -9.80
CA VAL A 37 13.21 21.18 -10.76
C VAL A 37 11.94 20.42 -10.48
N LEU A 38 10.79 21.08 -10.70
CA LEU A 38 9.50 20.38 -10.74
C LEU A 38 9.39 19.64 -12.08
N THR A 39 9.41 18.30 -12.02
CA THR A 39 9.34 17.48 -13.22
C THR A 39 7.91 17.39 -13.73
N TRP A 40 6.97 17.18 -12.81
CA TRP A 40 5.53 17.16 -13.10
C TRP A 40 4.72 17.42 -11.83
N ALA A 41 3.45 17.78 -12.02
CA ALA A 41 2.43 17.86 -10.97
C ALA A 41 1.10 17.37 -11.52
N ASN A 42 0.43 16.49 -10.80
CA ASN A 42 -0.88 15.97 -11.17
C ASN A 42 -1.82 15.91 -9.95
N ARG A 43 -3.09 16.21 -10.17
CA ARG A 43 -4.12 16.11 -9.13
C ARG A 43 -4.77 14.73 -9.22
N ILE A 44 -4.54 13.90 -8.21
CA ILE A 44 -5.07 12.53 -8.12
C ILE A 44 -6.06 12.32 -6.97
N GLY A 45 -6.29 13.34 -6.13
CA GLY A 45 -7.20 13.28 -5.00
C GLY A 45 -7.95 14.59 -4.80
N GLU A 46 -8.96 14.59 -3.92
CA GLU A 46 -9.85 15.72 -3.67
C GLU A 46 -9.63 16.41 -2.31
N GLY A 47 -8.53 16.06 -1.63
CA GLY A 47 -8.21 16.60 -0.31
C GLY A 47 -9.00 15.91 0.82
N MET A 48 -9.08 16.58 1.99
CA MET A 48 -9.64 15.96 3.21
C MET A 48 -11.09 15.51 3.10
N SER A 49 -11.93 16.23 2.37
CA SER A 49 -13.35 15.89 2.24
C SER A 49 -13.63 14.78 1.23
N GLY A 50 -12.68 14.49 0.36
CA GLY A 50 -12.76 13.42 -0.64
C GLY A 50 -11.80 12.25 -0.38
N GLY A 51 -11.20 12.21 0.81
CA GLY A 51 -10.13 11.27 1.12
C GLY A 51 -8.74 11.78 0.71
N GLY A 52 -7.81 11.70 1.63
CA GLY A 52 -6.42 12.07 1.38
C GLY A 52 -5.76 11.16 0.34
N VAL A 53 -4.71 11.66 -0.27
CA VAL A 53 -3.81 10.85 -1.09
C VAL A 53 -2.81 10.16 -0.16
N GLY A 54 -2.70 8.86 -0.24
CA GLY A 54 -1.68 8.10 0.47
C GLY A 54 -0.27 8.43 -0.01
N SER A 55 0.71 8.29 0.87
CA SER A 55 2.10 8.40 0.44
C SER A 55 2.41 7.32 -0.60
N PRO A 56 3.12 7.64 -1.68
CA PRO A 56 3.43 6.64 -2.70
C PRO A 56 4.57 5.72 -2.27
N ILE A 57 4.59 4.53 -2.86
CA ILE A 57 5.77 3.70 -2.96
C ILE A 57 6.25 3.67 -4.42
N LEU A 58 7.52 3.36 -4.62
CA LEU A 58 8.14 3.27 -5.93
C LEU A 58 8.61 1.84 -6.18
N VAL A 59 8.12 1.26 -7.26
CA VAL A 59 8.54 -0.07 -7.72
C VAL A 59 8.85 0.03 -9.21
N GLY A 60 10.13 -0.07 -9.57
CA GLY A 60 10.59 0.20 -10.93
C GLY A 60 10.26 1.63 -11.38
N ASP A 61 9.55 1.76 -12.49
CA ASP A 61 9.13 3.06 -13.02
C ASP A 61 7.70 3.45 -12.64
N VAL A 62 7.09 2.76 -11.68
CA VAL A 62 5.71 2.96 -11.26
C VAL A 62 5.64 3.42 -9.81
N LEU A 63 4.90 4.48 -9.59
CA LEU A 63 4.44 4.88 -8.27
C LEU A 63 3.09 4.22 -7.99
N TYR A 64 2.96 3.58 -6.84
CA TYR A 64 1.68 3.07 -6.33
C TYR A 64 1.22 3.94 -5.18
N THR A 65 -0.01 4.38 -5.28
CA THR A 65 -0.68 5.19 -4.25
C THR A 65 -2.17 4.91 -4.25
N TYR A 66 -2.89 5.54 -3.35
CA TYR A 66 -4.35 5.49 -3.32
C TYR A 66 -4.91 6.87 -3.01
N ALA A 67 -6.14 7.11 -3.46
CA ALA A 67 -6.91 8.29 -3.10
C ALA A 67 -8.40 7.91 -3.04
N ASN A 68 -9.12 8.40 -2.05
CA ASN A 68 -10.52 8.01 -1.82
C ASN A 68 -10.69 6.49 -1.73
N THR A 69 -11.43 5.92 -2.67
CA THR A 69 -11.70 4.48 -2.82
C THR A 69 -10.89 3.84 -3.93
N SER A 70 -9.89 4.54 -4.48
CA SER A 70 -9.14 4.04 -5.64
C SER A 70 -7.67 3.83 -5.32
N VAL A 71 -7.14 2.66 -5.68
CA VAL A 71 -5.70 2.38 -5.78
C VAL A 71 -5.23 2.68 -7.19
N MET A 72 -4.04 3.22 -7.34
CA MET A 72 -3.54 3.73 -8.62
C MET A 72 -2.09 3.34 -8.88
N LYS A 73 -1.81 3.13 -10.17
CA LYS A 73 -0.46 3.12 -10.74
C LYS A 73 -0.22 4.44 -11.45
N VAL A 74 0.89 5.09 -11.17
CA VAL A 74 1.26 6.38 -11.76
C VAL A 74 2.65 6.26 -12.35
N ASP A 75 2.83 6.73 -13.57
CA ASP A 75 4.15 6.82 -14.20
C ASP A 75 5.03 7.80 -13.44
N ARG A 76 6.21 7.33 -12.97
CA ARG A 76 7.11 8.16 -12.15
C ARG A 76 7.69 9.37 -12.91
N ASN A 77 7.80 9.27 -14.23
CA ASN A 77 8.45 10.29 -15.05
C ASN A 77 7.48 11.38 -15.53
N THR A 78 6.22 11.00 -15.73
CA THR A 78 5.20 11.91 -16.31
C THR A 78 4.10 12.30 -15.34
N GLY A 79 3.88 11.51 -14.27
CA GLY A 79 2.77 11.69 -13.35
C GLY A 79 1.43 11.23 -13.92
N GLU A 80 1.41 10.58 -15.09
CA GLU A 80 0.20 10.04 -15.70
C GLU A 80 -0.34 8.85 -14.89
N VAL A 81 -1.65 8.83 -14.64
CA VAL A 81 -2.31 7.67 -14.04
C VAL A 81 -2.45 6.58 -15.10
N LEU A 82 -1.64 5.54 -14.97
CA LEU A 82 -1.60 4.41 -15.89
C LEU A 82 -2.77 3.46 -15.70
N LEU A 83 -3.20 3.28 -14.47
CA LEU A 83 -4.29 2.39 -14.09
C LEU A 83 -4.87 2.80 -12.76
N SER A 84 -6.19 2.69 -12.61
CA SER A 84 -6.92 2.92 -11.37
C SER A 84 -7.96 1.83 -11.19
N LYS A 85 -8.08 1.31 -9.97
CA LYS A 85 -9.10 0.32 -9.58
C LYS A 85 -9.74 0.72 -8.27
N GLU A 86 -11.00 0.35 -8.12
CA GLU A 86 -11.73 0.58 -6.89
C GLU A 86 -11.30 -0.42 -5.81
N MET A 87 -11.15 0.08 -4.58
CA MET A 87 -10.89 -0.71 -3.38
C MET A 87 -12.20 -1.06 -2.69
N ASP A 88 -12.20 -2.10 -1.86
CA ASP A 88 -13.38 -2.51 -1.08
C ASP A 88 -13.91 -1.40 -0.18
N HIS A 89 -13.01 -0.60 0.40
CA HIS A 89 -13.34 0.54 1.25
C HIS A 89 -12.38 1.71 1.01
N ALA A 90 -12.80 2.90 1.44
CA ALA A 90 -11.89 4.03 1.51
C ALA A 90 -10.80 3.79 2.57
N SER A 91 -9.65 4.39 2.36
CA SER A 91 -8.59 4.48 3.36
C SER A 91 -8.72 5.82 4.10
N SER A 92 -9.86 6.04 4.76
CA SER A 92 -10.15 7.29 5.47
C SER A 92 -9.16 7.52 6.61
N PHE A 93 -8.66 8.75 6.71
CA PHE A 93 -7.68 9.16 7.73
C PHE A 93 -6.33 8.43 7.70
N SER A 94 -6.11 7.55 6.76
CA SER A 94 -4.81 6.91 6.58
C SER A 94 -3.93 7.76 5.67
N ILE A 95 -2.70 7.98 6.10
CA ILE A 95 -1.64 8.61 5.32
C ILE A 95 -0.48 7.64 5.10
N THR A 96 -0.65 6.39 5.52
CA THR A 96 0.38 5.36 5.39
C THR A 96 0.51 4.93 3.93
N PRO A 97 1.73 4.70 3.45
CA PRO A 97 1.92 4.19 2.10
C PRO A 97 1.39 2.76 1.97
N PRO A 98 1.08 2.32 0.76
CA PRO A 98 1.02 0.89 0.46
C PRO A 98 2.35 0.20 0.80
N ALA A 99 2.33 -1.13 0.85
CA ALA A 99 3.55 -1.94 0.87
C ALA A 99 3.56 -2.86 -0.35
N TYR A 100 4.75 -3.23 -0.80
CA TYR A 100 4.96 -4.15 -1.91
C TYR A 100 5.65 -5.43 -1.42
N GLY A 101 5.27 -6.55 -1.97
CA GLY A 101 5.95 -7.83 -1.81
C GLY A 101 5.41 -8.86 -2.80
N GLU A 102 6.31 -9.64 -3.40
CA GLU A 102 5.98 -10.77 -4.30
C GLU A 102 5.01 -10.43 -5.44
N GLY A 103 5.17 -9.25 -6.05
CA GLY A 103 4.29 -8.80 -7.13
C GLY A 103 2.90 -8.37 -6.66
N MET A 104 2.74 -8.05 -5.38
CA MET A 104 1.49 -7.60 -4.76
C MET A 104 1.64 -6.22 -4.13
N ILE A 105 0.55 -5.48 -4.10
CA ILE A 105 0.40 -4.22 -3.37
C ILE A 105 -0.58 -4.44 -2.22
N PHE A 106 -0.19 -4.07 -1.01
CA PHE A 106 -1.02 -4.19 0.18
C PHE A 106 -1.45 -2.80 0.64
N VAL A 107 -2.75 -2.60 0.81
CA VAL A 107 -3.35 -1.32 1.23
C VAL A 107 -4.20 -1.52 2.46
N GLY A 108 -3.95 -0.72 3.49
CA GLY A 108 -4.81 -0.66 4.66
C GLY A 108 -6.05 0.19 4.39
N LEU A 109 -7.22 -0.32 4.74
CA LEU A 109 -8.52 0.31 4.53
C LEU A 109 -9.25 0.53 5.85
N SER A 110 -10.21 1.43 5.85
CA SER A 110 -11.10 1.66 7.00
C SER A 110 -11.83 0.38 7.42
N ASN A 111 -12.33 0.38 8.65
CA ASN A 111 -13.04 -0.74 9.27
C ASN A 111 -12.21 -2.02 9.39
N GLY A 112 -10.91 -1.87 9.68
CA GLY A 112 -10.02 -2.98 9.97
C GLY A 112 -9.72 -3.87 8.77
N ARG A 113 -9.67 -3.30 7.56
CA ARG A 113 -9.42 -4.08 6.34
C ARG A 113 -8.01 -3.88 5.82
N ILE A 114 -7.48 -4.95 5.21
CA ILE A 114 -6.28 -4.93 4.38
C ILE A 114 -6.63 -5.65 3.09
N GLN A 115 -6.38 -5.00 1.97
CA GLN A 115 -6.62 -5.55 0.64
C GLN A 115 -5.32 -5.72 -0.12
N ALA A 116 -5.16 -6.88 -0.76
CA ALA A 116 -4.03 -7.15 -1.63
C ALA A 116 -4.45 -7.06 -3.10
N PHE A 117 -3.60 -6.44 -3.88
CA PHE A 117 -3.78 -6.28 -5.32
C PHE A 117 -2.60 -6.86 -6.09
N ASN A 118 -2.86 -7.42 -7.24
CA ASN A 118 -1.82 -7.72 -8.20
C ASN A 118 -1.14 -6.41 -8.64
N ALA A 119 0.17 -6.32 -8.50
CA ALA A 119 0.90 -5.08 -8.82
C ALA A 119 0.84 -4.69 -10.29
N GLU A 120 0.66 -5.63 -11.19
CA GLU A 120 0.58 -5.37 -12.63
C GLU A 120 -0.82 -4.90 -13.05
N THR A 121 -1.86 -5.63 -12.64
CA THR A 121 -3.24 -5.45 -13.12
C THR A 121 -4.13 -4.66 -12.16
N LEU A 122 -3.70 -4.48 -10.91
CA LEU A 122 -4.50 -3.97 -9.79
C LEU A 122 -5.81 -4.76 -9.56
N GLU A 123 -5.87 -6.00 -9.99
CA GLU A 123 -6.96 -6.89 -9.61
C GLU A 123 -6.84 -7.27 -8.15
N SER A 124 -7.96 -7.26 -7.43
CA SER A 124 -8.03 -7.69 -6.04
C SER A 124 -7.74 -9.18 -5.94
N LEU A 125 -6.85 -9.56 -5.03
CA LEU A 125 -6.45 -10.95 -4.82
C LEU A 125 -7.11 -11.51 -3.57
N TRP A 126 -7.02 -10.77 -2.46
CA TRP A 126 -7.64 -11.16 -1.21
C TRP A 126 -7.95 -9.94 -0.34
N LEU A 127 -8.90 -10.11 0.56
CA LEU A 127 -9.34 -9.12 1.53
C LEU A 127 -9.30 -9.73 2.94
N TYR A 128 -8.58 -9.08 3.84
CA TYR A 128 -8.65 -9.35 5.27
C TYR A 128 -9.61 -8.37 5.94
N THR A 129 -10.44 -8.86 6.86
CA THR A 129 -11.30 -8.03 7.71
C THR A 129 -11.06 -8.39 9.17
N ASP A 130 -10.55 -7.44 9.93
CA ASP A 130 -10.31 -7.62 11.37
C ASP A 130 -11.63 -7.60 12.15
N PRO A 131 -11.85 -8.56 13.05
CA PRO A 131 -13.10 -8.64 13.81
C PRO A 131 -13.34 -7.48 14.78
N LEU A 132 -12.27 -6.78 15.19
CA LEU A 132 -12.38 -5.58 16.02
C LEU A 132 -12.52 -4.29 15.21
N GLY A 133 -12.34 -4.36 13.89
CA GLY A 133 -12.36 -3.19 13.04
C GLY A 133 -11.16 -2.27 13.27
N GLY A 134 -11.38 -0.98 13.17
CA GLY A 134 -10.37 0.05 13.41
C GLY A 134 -9.82 0.71 12.15
N GLN A 135 -8.89 1.64 12.35
CA GLN A 135 -8.28 2.43 11.28
C GLN A 135 -6.86 1.93 10.99
N PRO A 136 -6.45 1.90 9.71
CA PRO A 136 -5.13 1.41 9.31
C PRO A 136 -4.06 2.50 9.48
N ASN A 137 -3.82 2.94 10.71
CA ASN A 137 -2.90 4.05 10.99
C ASN A 137 -1.43 3.59 11.14
N CYS A 138 -1.19 2.29 11.08
CA CYS A 138 0.16 1.73 11.12
C CYS A 138 0.62 1.35 9.73
N PRO A 139 1.86 1.66 9.34
CA PRO A 139 2.43 1.16 8.10
C PRO A 139 2.42 -0.37 8.06
N ILE A 140 2.14 -0.91 6.89
CA ILE A 140 2.26 -2.35 6.63
C ILE A 140 3.74 -2.67 6.39
N THR A 141 4.25 -3.67 7.07
CA THR A 141 5.59 -4.22 6.84
C THR A 141 5.47 -5.57 6.18
N TYR A 142 6.14 -5.76 5.05
CA TYR A 142 6.29 -7.06 4.39
C TYR A 142 7.63 -7.69 4.75
N GLN A 143 7.62 -8.98 5.08
CA GLN A 143 8.83 -9.77 5.29
C GLN A 143 8.57 -11.26 5.04
N ASP A 144 9.35 -11.87 4.17
CA ASP A 144 9.43 -13.32 3.94
C ASP A 144 8.06 -14.01 3.78
N GLY A 145 7.20 -13.47 2.91
CA GLY A 145 5.88 -14.05 2.62
C GLY A 145 4.78 -13.67 3.60
N TYR A 146 5.05 -12.74 4.51
CA TYR A 146 4.08 -12.25 5.49
C TYR A 146 4.01 -10.73 5.52
N ILE A 147 2.84 -10.22 5.87
CA ILE A 147 2.69 -8.81 6.24
C ILE A 147 2.29 -8.69 7.70
N TYR A 148 2.73 -7.59 8.30
CA TYR A 148 2.46 -7.21 9.68
C TYR A 148 1.81 -5.84 9.69
N ALA A 149 0.68 -5.71 10.37
CA ALA A 149 -0.07 -4.45 10.45
C ALA A 149 -0.78 -4.31 11.78
N GLY A 150 -0.98 -3.07 12.20
CA GLY A 150 -1.76 -2.73 13.37
C GLY A 150 -2.91 -1.81 13.01
N PHE A 151 -3.99 -1.92 13.76
CA PHE A 151 -5.13 -1.02 13.66
C PHE A 151 -5.21 -0.12 14.88
N TRP A 152 -5.93 0.97 14.75
CA TRP A 152 -6.27 1.86 15.84
C TRP A 152 -7.79 1.99 15.94
N ASN A 153 -8.32 1.85 17.15
CA ASN A 153 -9.74 1.95 17.39
C ASN A 153 -10.00 2.89 18.57
N ASN A 154 -10.57 4.05 18.26
CA ASN A 154 -10.85 5.06 19.27
C ASN A 154 -12.09 4.74 20.11
N GLU A 155 -13.05 4.02 19.54
CA GLU A 155 -14.33 3.77 20.19
C GLU A 155 -14.23 2.69 21.25
N THR A 156 -13.66 1.55 20.91
CA THR A 156 -13.53 0.39 21.82
C THR A 156 -12.23 0.39 22.60
N ARG A 157 -11.20 1.12 22.14
CA ARG A 157 -9.82 1.10 22.62
C ARG A 157 -9.09 -0.23 22.44
N ASP A 158 -9.78 -1.23 21.89
CA ASP A 158 -9.19 -2.52 21.57
C ASP A 158 -8.95 -2.58 20.05
N ALA A 159 -7.74 -2.94 19.66
CA ALA A 159 -7.37 -3.08 18.28
C ALA A 159 -6.33 -4.18 18.13
N ASN A 160 -6.39 -4.93 17.04
CA ASN A 160 -5.46 -6.00 16.78
C ASN A 160 -4.18 -5.52 16.08
N PHE A 161 -3.09 -6.16 16.43
CA PHE A 161 -1.90 -6.28 15.62
C PHE A 161 -1.91 -7.67 14.96
N VAL A 162 -1.73 -7.73 13.65
CA VAL A 162 -1.97 -8.96 12.88
C VAL A 162 -0.78 -9.34 12.03
N CYS A 163 -0.63 -10.64 11.81
CA CYS A 163 0.24 -11.24 10.81
C CYS A 163 -0.62 -11.98 9.79
N LEU A 164 -0.43 -11.68 8.51
CA LEU A 164 -1.12 -12.33 7.41
C LEU A 164 -0.11 -12.96 6.46
N SER A 165 -0.34 -14.22 6.05
CA SER A 165 0.35 -14.78 4.89
C SER A 165 -0.10 -14.03 3.63
N VAL A 166 0.84 -13.68 2.76
CA VAL A 166 0.51 -12.99 1.50
C VAL A 166 0.05 -13.93 0.39
N THR A 167 0.13 -15.24 0.62
CA THR A 167 -0.24 -16.26 -0.37
C THR A 167 -1.67 -16.05 -0.85
N ASP A 168 -1.86 -16.03 -2.15
CA ASP A 168 -3.15 -16.11 -2.82
C ASP A 168 -3.48 -17.61 -2.91
N GLU A 169 -4.28 -18.10 -1.97
CA GLU A 169 -4.53 -19.53 -1.79
C GLU A 169 -5.51 -20.08 -2.83
N ASP A 170 -6.38 -19.22 -3.36
CA ASP A 170 -7.28 -19.56 -4.46
C ASP A 170 -7.14 -18.55 -5.62
N PRO A 171 -6.11 -18.68 -6.45
CA PRO A 171 -5.90 -17.76 -7.57
C PRO A 171 -6.97 -17.86 -8.67
N THR A 172 -7.96 -18.74 -8.51
CA THR A 172 -9.13 -18.81 -9.40
C THR A 172 -10.30 -17.99 -8.91
N ALA A 173 -10.31 -17.61 -7.64
CA ALA A 173 -11.26 -16.67 -7.09
C ALA A 173 -10.96 -15.25 -7.55
N THR A 174 -11.99 -14.44 -7.71
CA THR A 174 -11.83 -13.00 -8.01
C THR A 174 -11.25 -12.27 -6.81
N GLU A 175 -11.61 -12.70 -5.61
CA GLU A 175 -11.09 -12.20 -4.34
C GLU A 175 -11.36 -13.27 -3.27
N GLU A 176 -10.34 -13.61 -2.50
CA GLU A 176 -10.52 -14.52 -1.35
C GLU A 176 -10.62 -13.74 -0.02
N SER A 177 -11.32 -14.33 0.95
CA SER A 177 -11.34 -13.85 2.33
C SER A 177 -10.11 -14.37 3.07
N LYS A 178 -9.20 -13.45 3.42
CA LYS A 178 -7.98 -13.78 4.13
C LYS A 178 -8.24 -13.95 5.63
N ILE A 179 -7.57 -14.93 6.22
CA ILE A 179 -7.56 -15.17 7.67
C ILE A 179 -6.18 -14.84 8.20
N SER A 180 -6.11 -14.22 9.38
CA SER A 180 -4.82 -13.95 10.04
C SER A 180 -4.12 -15.24 10.44
N THR A 181 -2.80 -15.28 10.24
CA THR A 181 -1.94 -16.35 10.77
C THR A 181 -1.94 -16.30 12.30
N TRP A 182 -1.88 -15.10 12.82
CA TRP A 182 -2.11 -14.79 14.24
C TRP A 182 -2.55 -13.34 14.39
N SER A 183 -3.23 -13.06 15.50
CA SER A 183 -3.57 -11.71 15.94
C SER A 183 -3.28 -11.55 17.43
N TYR A 184 -2.97 -10.34 17.82
CA TYR A 184 -2.73 -9.95 19.21
C TYR A 184 -3.45 -8.61 19.52
N THR A 185 -4.21 -8.60 20.60
CA THR A 185 -4.97 -7.41 21.06
C THR A 185 -4.23 -6.71 22.20
#